data_60e8cea3b124e7f3fe0c4828c967e96e
#
_entry.id   60e8cea3b124e7f3fe0c4828c967e96e
#
_cell.length_a   1.000
_cell.length_b   1.000
_cell.length_c   1.000
_cell.angle_alpha   90.00
_cell.angle_beta   90.00
_cell.angle_gamma   90.00
#
_symmetry.space_group_name_H-M   'P 1'
#
loop_
_entity.id
_entity.type
_entity.pdbx_description
1 polymer ?
#
loop_
_entity_poly.entity_id
_entity_poly.type
_entity_poly.pdbx_seq_one_letter_code
_entity_poly.pdbx_strand_id
1 'polypeptide(L)'
;MSQQRGIQNTENRGSKNKGEKLRTILDDSTKTIYGMNTSKYMSKDNFLLGDTAFITLDSSLTNIEKVSPDEKNQFTYQSLGNIGTPINNIFNYYPSTFSISSGINSLNYYYLVSSEAKFYDTKSPYIDLSLFFGGNGRSMVDFVFSRNINKNWNIGFDIHRISADKQISASKAKGDKNINSSLFKLFVYHKSEDEKLTLYSDFVSFRHQILGNGGVDVDSDSLPLNFFTYNDFSTRLKDIENLERRKRLNLFLNYKIIEGLEIYNDFYFKTQQVEYMDENYVENAPYYNDFFLSNISTLDSIKIKSVVNRAGVRGLLGDIKYNFYANYKNLNYLYTDNLNANIFNEIYLGGIINFSRKEFDILADFKLKTTGDYSLLGKLKSKVFEISYYSGLHVPTLFQSSYSGNHFQWDNEYNSSFINTLEAKVKINTNSIMLSPFIRLSSIKDYIYLSNEKNPTQHDEILINNQFGVNLNLNLFNKIINLESRYSYNTVSKSSADIFNIPKHHIYSRLFYNGKWFNNSIPVQFGVNAYLRSEYYGNAYEPSLQAYYVQNNFLLERNLRLNLFYAMQVKNLRVFLKMTHFSQFDKFDGYFVTPYYPAQKKVLDLGIKWYFFN
;
A
#
# COMPACT_ATOMS: atom_id res chain seq x y z
N MET A 1 -29.67 67.51 -51.48
CA MET A 1 -28.40 66.84 -51.22
C MET A 1 -28.43 66.23 -49.82
N SER A 2 -29.07 65.09 -49.63
CA SER A 2 -28.94 64.31 -48.39
C SER A 2 -29.82 63.04 -48.49
N GLN A 3 -29.39 62.05 -49.22
CA GLN A 3 -30.08 60.76 -49.24
C GLN A 3 -29.20 59.68 -49.83
N GLN A 4 -27.95 59.49 -49.26
CA GLN A 4 -27.15 58.34 -49.67
C GLN A 4 -26.21 57.84 -48.56
N ARG A 5 -26.50 57.97 -47.28
CA ARG A 5 -25.68 57.42 -46.17
C ARG A 5 -26.41 56.44 -45.23
N GLY A 6 -27.64 55.99 -45.61
CA GLY A 6 -28.41 55.14 -44.70
C GLY A 6 -28.51 53.65 -45.03
N ILE A 7 -28.04 53.20 -46.17
CA ILE A 7 -28.34 51.81 -46.63
C ILE A 7 -27.15 50.85 -46.60
N GLN A 8 -25.93 51.34 -46.46
CA GLN A 8 -24.76 50.43 -46.44
C GLN A 8 -24.39 49.87 -45.08
N ASN A 9 -24.96 50.31 -43.94
CA ASN A 9 -24.61 49.82 -42.61
C ASN A 9 -25.57 48.76 -42.05
N THR A 10 -26.64 48.39 -42.71
CA THR A 10 -27.60 47.40 -42.24
C THR A 10 -27.40 46.00 -42.82
N GLU A 11 -26.71 45.85 -43.94
CA GLU A 11 -26.45 44.51 -44.53
C GLU A 11 -25.21 43.80 -43.94
N ASN A 12 -24.27 44.54 -43.39
CA ASN A 12 -23.06 43.93 -42.78
C ASN A 12 -23.23 43.48 -41.32
N ARG A 13 -24.32 43.89 -40.63
CA ARG A 13 -24.61 43.39 -39.25
C ARG A 13 -25.41 42.09 -39.23
N GLY A 14 -26.17 41.81 -40.31
CA GLY A 14 -26.95 40.57 -40.37
C GLY A 14 -26.15 39.32 -40.70
N SER A 15 -25.06 39.46 -41.43
CA SER A 15 -24.23 38.33 -41.85
C SER A 15 -23.26 37.85 -40.77
N LYS A 16 -22.73 38.75 -39.93
CA LYS A 16 -21.87 38.39 -38.81
C LYS A 16 -22.61 37.65 -37.69
N ASN A 17 -23.85 38.01 -37.39
CA ASN A 17 -24.65 37.35 -36.36
C ASN A 17 -25.15 35.96 -36.78
N LYS A 18 -25.39 35.72 -38.08
CA LYS A 18 -25.74 34.36 -38.54
C LYS A 18 -24.53 33.40 -38.54
N GLY A 19 -23.33 33.91 -38.87
CA GLY A 19 -22.12 33.10 -38.84
C GLY A 19 -21.67 32.73 -37.43
N GLU A 20 -21.79 33.64 -36.46
CA GLU A 20 -21.49 33.37 -35.05
C GLU A 20 -22.51 32.44 -34.39
N LYS A 21 -23.81 32.60 -34.70
CA LYS A 21 -24.83 31.64 -34.23
C LYS A 21 -24.70 30.25 -34.83
N LEU A 22 -24.33 30.13 -36.10
CA LEU A 22 -24.06 28.84 -36.74
C LEU A 22 -22.77 28.20 -36.20
N ARG A 23 -21.73 28.97 -35.90
CA ARG A 23 -20.51 28.45 -35.26
C ARG A 23 -20.78 27.96 -33.82
N THR A 24 -21.54 28.70 -33.01
CA THR A 24 -21.92 28.29 -31.66
C THR A 24 -22.81 27.04 -31.65
N ILE A 25 -23.73 26.92 -32.60
CA ILE A 25 -24.62 25.74 -32.72
C ILE A 25 -23.84 24.52 -33.24
N LEU A 26 -22.93 24.70 -34.19
CA LEU A 26 -22.06 23.62 -34.69
C LEU A 26 -21.01 23.21 -33.66
N ASP A 27 -20.48 24.14 -32.85
CA ASP A 27 -19.55 23.85 -31.77
C ASP A 27 -20.20 23.08 -30.61
N ASP A 28 -21.46 23.41 -30.26
CA ASP A 28 -22.18 22.69 -29.20
C ASP A 28 -22.71 21.31 -29.65
N SER A 29 -23.00 21.11 -30.94
CA SER A 29 -23.47 19.80 -31.44
C SER A 29 -22.37 18.80 -31.73
N THR A 30 -21.11 19.24 -31.82
CA THR A 30 -19.94 18.40 -32.11
C THR A 30 -19.01 18.23 -30.89
N LYS A 31 -19.30 18.86 -29.76
CA LYS A 31 -18.47 18.82 -28.56
C LYS A 31 -18.55 17.44 -27.93
N THR A 32 -17.51 16.65 -28.13
CA THR A 32 -17.35 15.36 -27.43
C THR A 32 -17.17 15.64 -25.94
N ILE A 33 -18.13 15.23 -25.12
CA ILE A 33 -18.02 15.34 -23.66
C ILE A 33 -17.11 14.21 -23.17
N TYR A 34 -15.92 14.58 -22.73
CA TYR A 34 -15.00 13.66 -22.07
C TYR A 34 -15.35 13.50 -20.59
N GLY A 35 -15.14 12.30 -20.05
CA GLY A 35 -15.48 11.99 -18.68
C GLY A 35 -14.85 10.67 -18.22
N MET A 36 -15.27 10.16 -17.07
CA MET A 36 -14.73 8.94 -16.46
C MET A 36 -14.77 7.70 -17.37
N ASN A 37 -15.77 7.60 -18.23
CA ASN A 37 -15.93 6.48 -19.18
C ASN A 37 -14.99 6.58 -20.38
N THR A 38 -14.31 7.71 -20.57
CA THR A 38 -13.37 7.93 -21.68
C THR A 38 -11.92 7.71 -21.30
N SER A 39 -11.64 7.43 -20.03
CA SER A 39 -10.34 7.07 -19.52
C SER A 39 -10.43 5.75 -18.75
N LYS A 40 -9.57 4.83 -19.08
CA LYS A 40 -9.52 3.48 -18.50
C LYS A 40 -8.08 3.03 -18.37
N TYR A 41 -7.85 2.04 -17.51
CA TYR A 41 -6.52 1.46 -17.33
C TYR A 41 -6.60 -0.04 -17.11
N MET A 42 -5.47 -0.71 -17.28
CA MET A 42 -5.25 -2.12 -16.95
C MET A 42 -3.94 -2.24 -16.19
N SER A 43 -3.89 -3.03 -15.13
CA SER A 43 -2.61 -3.29 -14.45
C SER A 43 -1.76 -4.28 -15.26
N LYS A 44 -0.44 -4.12 -15.21
CA LYS A 44 0.50 -5.05 -15.87
C LYS A 44 0.36 -6.47 -15.29
N ASP A 45 0.11 -6.59 -13.99
CA ASP A 45 -0.05 -7.91 -13.36
C ASP A 45 -1.29 -8.63 -13.88
N ASN A 46 -2.43 -7.93 -14.03
CA ASN A 46 -3.62 -8.51 -14.67
C ASN A 46 -3.35 -8.89 -16.12
N PHE A 47 -2.63 -8.04 -16.86
CA PHE A 47 -2.22 -8.37 -18.22
C PHE A 47 -1.41 -9.67 -18.29
N LEU A 48 -0.43 -9.87 -17.39
CA LEU A 48 0.36 -11.10 -17.31
C LEU A 48 -0.45 -12.34 -16.91
N LEU A 49 -1.54 -12.15 -16.17
CA LEU A 49 -2.51 -13.21 -15.84
C LEU A 49 -3.50 -13.52 -16.98
N GLY A 50 -3.39 -12.82 -18.11
CA GLY A 50 -4.30 -12.97 -19.24
C GLY A 50 -5.62 -12.23 -19.09
N ASP A 51 -5.76 -11.35 -18.08
CA ASP A 51 -6.89 -10.44 -17.97
C ASP A 51 -6.54 -9.11 -18.67
N THR A 52 -6.98 -9.01 -19.93
CA THR A 52 -6.74 -7.84 -20.77
C THR A 52 -7.89 -6.82 -20.72
N ALA A 53 -8.83 -6.98 -19.79
CA ALA A 53 -9.93 -6.06 -19.62
C ALA A 53 -9.47 -4.72 -19.02
N PHE A 54 -9.84 -3.63 -19.67
CA PHE A 54 -9.64 -2.30 -19.13
C PHE A 54 -10.69 -1.97 -18.07
N ILE A 55 -10.25 -1.46 -16.95
CA ILE A 55 -11.07 -1.01 -15.82
C ILE A 55 -11.34 0.48 -15.98
N THR A 56 -12.61 0.89 -15.83
CA THR A 56 -12.99 2.30 -15.77
C THR A 56 -12.58 2.93 -14.45
N LEU A 57 -12.45 4.24 -14.42
CA LEU A 57 -12.09 4.98 -13.22
C LEU A 57 -13.18 4.85 -12.15
N ASP A 58 -12.77 4.71 -10.90
CA ASP A 58 -13.71 4.62 -9.77
C ASP A 58 -14.34 5.99 -9.48
N SER A 59 -15.67 6.06 -9.63
CA SER A 59 -16.47 7.25 -9.36
C SER A 59 -17.22 7.22 -8.03
N SER A 60 -17.05 6.16 -7.23
CA SER A 60 -17.79 6.00 -5.99
C SER A 60 -17.26 6.90 -4.87
N LEU A 61 -18.13 7.21 -3.89
CA LEU A 61 -17.74 7.85 -2.63
C LEU A 61 -17.20 6.83 -1.62
N THR A 62 -17.24 5.54 -1.95
CA THR A 62 -16.90 4.48 -1.01
C THR A 62 -15.43 4.56 -0.63
N ASN A 63 -15.19 4.64 0.69
CA ASN A 63 -13.86 4.62 1.30
C ASN A 63 -12.91 5.78 0.93
N ILE A 64 -13.41 6.89 0.37
CA ILE A 64 -12.55 8.04 0.05
C ILE A 64 -11.94 8.69 1.31
N GLU A 65 -12.58 8.53 2.45
CA GLU A 65 -12.14 9.04 3.75
C GLU A 65 -11.00 8.22 4.37
N LYS A 66 -10.74 7.01 3.86
CA LYS A 66 -9.65 6.15 4.34
C LYS A 66 -8.33 6.58 3.71
N VAL A 67 -7.49 7.21 4.47
CA VAL A 67 -6.24 7.81 3.97
C VAL A 67 -5.03 6.97 4.34
N SER A 68 -4.90 6.61 5.62
CA SER A 68 -3.73 5.88 6.13
C SER A 68 -3.75 4.39 5.70
N PRO A 69 -2.58 3.71 5.65
CA PRO A 69 -2.50 2.29 5.32
C PRO A 69 -3.32 1.40 6.26
N ASP A 70 -3.32 1.70 7.54
CA ASP A 70 -4.11 0.99 8.54
C ASP A 70 -5.61 1.14 8.29
N GLU A 71 -6.13 2.33 7.98
CA GLU A 71 -7.54 2.54 7.62
C GLU A 71 -7.94 1.80 6.34
N LYS A 72 -7.12 1.88 5.28
CA LYS A 72 -7.36 1.19 4.00
C LYS A 72 -7.40 -0.33 4.14
N ASN A 73 -6.64 -0.87 5.10
CA ASN A 73 -6.54 -2.30 5.35
C ASN A 73 -7.31 -2.75 6.60
N GLN A 74 -8.37 -2.03 7.00
CA GLN A 74 -9.23 -2.40 8.12
C GLN A 74 -8.45 -2.64 9.43
N PHE A 75 -7.37 -1.87 9.65
CA PHE A 75 -6.49 -1.94 10.82
C PHE A 75 -5.80 -3.30 11.05
N THR A 76 -5.52 -4.03 9.97
CA THR A 76 -4.67 -5.22 10.02
C THR A 76 -3.17 -4.89 10.00
N TYR A 77 -2.83 -3.61 9.88
CA TYR A 77 -1.47 -3.11 10.00
C TYR A 77 -1.27 -2.32 11.30
N GLN A 78 -0.07 -2.39 11.83
CA GLN A 78 0.46 -1.61 12.93
C GLN A 78 1.36 -0.52 12.36
N SER A 79 1.23 0.73 12.84
CA SER A 79 2.05 1.88 12.46
C SER A 79 2.69 2.52 13.69
N LEU A 80 3.49 3.57 13.51
CA LEU A 80 4.04 4.34 14.65
C LEU A 80 3.19 5.56 15.00
N GLY A 81 1.89 5.51 14.70
CA GLY A 81 0.91 6.52 15.11
C GLY A 81 0.76 7.72 14.17
N ASN A 82 1.63 7.91 13.19
CA ASN A 82 1.56 9.00 12.21
C ASN A 82 1.47 8.47 10.77
N ILE A 83 1.00 9.28 9.81
CA ILE A 83 1.02 8.90 8.40
C ILE A 83 2.45 8.84 7.88
N GLY A 84 2.75 7.88 7.01
CA GLY A 84 4.09 7.71 6.45
C GLY A 84 5.08 7.02 7.38
N THR A 85 4.72 6.65 8.60
CA THR A 85 5.60 5.89 9.49
C THR A 85 5.72 4.43 9.07
N PRO A 86 6.79 3.72 9.48
CA PRO A 86 6.94 2.28 9.28
C PRO A 86 5.68 1.50 9.64
N ILE A 87 5.38 0.47 8.88
CA ILE A 87 4.21 -0.37 9.12
C ILE A 87 4.58 -1.84 9.17
N ASN A 88 3.83 -2.59 9.99
CA ASN A 88 3.95 -4.03 10.15
C ASN A 88 2.56 -4.68 10.01
N ASN A 89 2.49 -5.84 9.34
CA ASN A 89 1.27 -6.63 9.31
C ASN A 89 1.10 -7.36 10.65
N ILE A 90 0.00 -7.10 11.36
CA ILE A 90 -0.30 -7.74 12.66
C ILE A 90 -0.55 -9.24 12.48
N PHE A 91 -1.18 -9.63 11.37
CA PHE A 91 -1.49 -11.02 11.07
C PHE A 91 -0.44 -11.57 10.13
N ASN A 92 0.20 -12.67 10.51
CA ASN A 92 1.20 -13.32 9.67
C ASN A 92 0.55 -13.92 8.43
N TYR A 93 0.87 -13.35 7.28
CA TYR A 93 0.53 -13.87 5.97
C TYR A 93 1.76 -14.51 5.33
N TYR A 94 1.55 -15.38 4.37
CA TYR A 94 2.66 -15.91 3.58
C TYR A 94 3.38 -14.78 2.82
N PRO A 95 4.69 -14.89 2.61
CA PRO A 95 5.47 -13.86 1.93
C PRO A 95 4.95 -13.58 0.53
N SER A 96 4.92 -12.31 0.16
CA SER A 96 4.54 -11.88 -1.19
C SER A 96 5.64 -12.12 -2.23
N THR A 97 6.88 -12.33 -1.78
CA THR A 97 8.05 -12.55 -2.62
C THR A 97 8.66 -13.92 -2.37
N PHE A 98 8.87 -14.67 -3.44
CA PHE A 98 9.52 -15.98 -3.41
C PHE A 98 11.05 -15.88 -3.53
N SER A 99 11.53 -14.85 -4.19
CA SER A 99 12.94 -14.62 -4.52
C SER A 99 13.70 -14.02 -3.33
N ILE A 100 15.03 -14.22 -3.27
CA ILE A 100 15.92 -13.54 -2.32
C ILE A 100 15.58 -12.05 -2.24
N SER A 101 15.42 -11.53 -1.04
CA SER A 101 15.04 -10.14 -0.78
C SER A 101 15.92 -9.50 0.27
N SER A 102 15.91 -8.17 0.34
CA SER A 102 16.65 -7.43 1.36
C SER A 102 16.24 -7.77 2.80
N GLY A 103 14.96 -8.03 3.03
CA GLY A 103 14.40 -8.17 4.37
C GLY A 103 13.96 -6.85 5.01
N ILE A 104 14.40 -5.69 4.50
CA ILE A 104 14.02 -4.38 5.03
C ILE A 104 12.75 -3.92 4.32
N ASN A 105 11.61 -4.07 4.99
CA ASN A 105 10.29 -4.01 4.37
C ASN A 105 9.31 -3.03 5.03
N SER A 106 9.68 -2.35 6.10
CA SER A 106 8.78 -1.50 6.89
C SER A 106 8.16 -0.34 6.11
N LEU A 107 8.77 0.09 4.99
CA LEU A 107 8.26 1.15 4.10
C LEU A 107 7.76 0.62 2.75
N ASN A 108 7.73 -0.70 2.53
CA ASN A 108 7.34 -1.31 1.26
C ASN A 108 5.93 -0.91 0.80
N TYR A 109 4.99 -0.76 1.71
CA TYR A 109 3.62 -0.37 1.37
C TYR A 109 3.58 0.93 0.57
N TYR A 110 4.28 1.97 1.03
CA TYR A 110 4.28 3.29 0.39
C TYR A 110 4.90 3.26 -1.00
N TYR A 111 5.97 2.46 -1.16
CA TYR A 111 6.61 2.27 -2.46
C TYR A 111 5.73 1.45 -3.42
N LEU A 112 5.20 0.29 -2.99
CA LEU A 112 4.49 -0.65 -3.86
C LEU A 112 3.17 -0.08 -4.39
N VAL A 113 2.35 0.52 -3.51
CA VAL A 113 1.05 1.10 -3.91
C VAL A 113 1.22 2.22 -4.93
N SER A 114 2.24 3.07 -4.76
CA SER A 114 2.46 4.21 -5.63
C SER A 114 3.26 3.88 -6.89
N SER A 115 3.94 2.73 -6.94
CA SER A 115 4.79 2.34 -8.08
C SER A 115 4.15 1.32 -9.03
N GLU A 116 2.89 0.95 -8.84
CA GLU A 116 2.17 -0.01 -9.69
C GLU A 116 2.22 0.39 -11.17
N ALA A 117 2.52 -0.58 -12.04
CA ALA A 117 2.53 -0.37 -13.48
C ALA A 117 1.11 -0.49 -14.07
N LYS A 118 0.63 0.60 -14.69
CA LYS A 118 -0.70 0.71 -15.31
C LYS A 118 -0.59 1.10 -16.76
N PHE A 119 -1.30 0.39 -17.63
CA PHE A 119 -1.46 0.70 -19.04
C PHE A 119 -2.72 1.54 -19.19
N TYR A 120 -2.55 2.84 -19.43
CA TYR A 120 -3.68 3.75 -19.60
C TYR A 120 -4.10 3.84 -21.06
N ASP A 121 -5.41 4.02 -21.26
CA ASP A 121 -6.03 4.40 -22.53
C ASP A 121 -6.99 5.56 -22.28
N THR A 122 -6.68 6.74 -22.84
CA THR A 122 -7.39 7.98 -22.56
C THR A 122 -7.78 8.67 -23.85
N LYS A 123 -9.07 9.04 -24.02
CA LYS A 123 -9.53 9.80 -25.20
C LYS A 123 -9.23 11.30 -25.10
N SER A 124 -8.97 11.80 -23.90
CA SER A 124 -8.54 13.17 -23.60
C SER A 124 -7.45 13.11 -22.52
N PRO A 125 -6.67 14.18 -22.31
CA PRO A 125 -5.80 14.27 -21.15
C PRO A 125 -6.57 13.95 -19.88
N TYR A 126 -6.02 13.06 -19.06
CA TYR A 126 -6.59 12.61 -17.80
C TYR A 126 -5.72 13.06 -16.64
N ILE A 127 -6.34 13.66 -15.63
CA ILE A 127 -5.68 14.03 -14.36
C ILE A 127 -6.51 13.46 -13.21
N ASP A 128 -5.85 12.75 -12.29
CA ASP A 128 -6.37 12.38 -10.96
C ASP A 128 -5.58 13.15 -9.92
N LEU A 129 -6.25 14.08 -9.24
CA LEU A 129 -5.68 14.85 -8.14
C LEU A 129 -6.36 14.45 -6.85
N SER A 130 -5.59 13.92 -5.90
CA SER A 130 -6.03 13.64 -4.54
C SER A 130 -5.21 14.46 -3.55
N LEU A 131 -5.90 15.24 -2.73
CA LEU A 131 -5.30 16.08 -1.68
C LEU A 131 -5.87 15.67 -0.33
N PHE A 132 -5.00 15.59 0.65
CA PHE A 132 -5.37 15.36 2.05
C PHE A 132 -4.65 16.36 2.94
N PHE A 133 -5.40 16.96 3.84
CA PHE A 133 -4.91 17.87 4.87
C PHE A 133 -5.49 17.45 6.21
N GLY A 134 -4.64 17.08 7.14
CA GLY A 134 -5.02 16.67 8.49
C GLY A 134 -4.38 17.53 9.56
N GLY A 135 -4.89 17.46 10.77
CA GLY A 135 -4.26 18.08 11.92
C GLY A 135 -2.80 17.63 12.11
N ASN A 136 -1.99 18.37 12.85
CA ASN A 136 -0.57 18.12 13.09
C ASN A 136 0.28 18.09 11.80
N GLY A 137 0.04 19.04 10.90
CA GLY A 137 0.82 19.21 9.67
C GLY A 137 0.79 18.03 8.72
N ARG A 138 -0.18 17.08 8.87
CA ARG A 138 -0.33 15.93 8.00
C ARG A 138 -0.88 16.35 6.65
N SER A 139 -0.21 15.93 5.60
CA SER A 139 -0.67 16.17 4.24
C SER A 139 -0.25 15.03 3.31
N MET A 140 -1.11 14.74 2.32
CA MET A 140 -0.79 13.84 1.21
C MET A 140 -1.23 14.49 -0.09
N VAL A 141 -0.44 14.29 -1.13
CA VAL A 141 -0.75 14.69 -2.49
C VAL A 141 -0.50 13.49 -3.39
N ASP A 142 -1.54 13.07 -4.10
CA ASP A 142 -1.42 12.10 -5.18
C ASP A 142 -1.86 12.79 -6.47
N PHE A 143 -0.99 12.81 -7.46
CA PHE A 143 -1.23 13.40 -8.76
C PHE A 143 -0.85 12.41 -9.85
N VAL A 144 -1.79 12.05 -10.70
CA VAL A 144 -1.59 11.19 -11.86
C VAL A 144 -1.97 11.96 -13.11
N PHE A 145 -1.07 12.02 -14.06
CA PHE A 145 -1.33 12.53 -15.40
C PHE A 145 -1.12 11.43 -16.43
N SER A 146 -2.05 11.29 -17.37
CA SER A 146 -1.92 10.37 -18.49
C SER A 146 -2.59 10.94 -19.74
N ARG A 147 -1.95 10.75 -20.91
CA ARG A 147 -2.46 11.19 -22.19
C ARG A 147 -2.07 10.24 -23.33
N ASN A 148 -3.03 9.88 -24.15
CA ASN A 148 -2.74 9.30 -25.45
C ASN A 148 -2.23 10.38 -26.39
N ILE A 149 -0.99 10.24 -26.91
CA ILE A 149 -0.45 11.10 -27.97
C ILE A 149 -1.17 10.79 -29.28
N ASN A 150 -1.45 9.51 -29.50
CA ASN A 150 -2.26 8.97 -30.59
C ASN A 150 -2.87 7.64 -30.13
N LYS A 151 -3.56 6.90 -31.01
CA LYS A 151 -4.21 5.61 -30.70
C LYS A 151 -3.26 4.52 -30.17
N ASN A 152 -1.96 4.65 -30.46
CA ASN A 152 -0.94 3.63 -30.19
C ASN A 152 -0.05 3.96 -29.01
N TRP A 153 0.12 5.24 -28.65
CA TRP A 153 1.05 5.72 -27.64
C TRP A 153 0.33 6.46 -26.53
N ASN A 154 0.61 6.06 -25.31
CA ASN A 154 0.23 6.76 -24.08
C ASN A 154 1.47 7.11 -23.28
N ILE A 155 1.50 8.31 -22.72
CA ILE A 155 2.53 8.77 -21.80
C ILE A 155 1.88 9.32 -20.55
N GLY A 156 2.59 9.27 -19.44
CA GLY A 156 2.12 9.88 -18.20
C GLY A 156 3.16 9.92 -17.12
N PHE A 157 2.79 10.57 -16.03
CA PHE A 157 3.61 10.62 -14.82
C PHE A 157 2.73 10.67 -13.58
N ASP A 158 3.26 10.13 -12.48
CA ASP A 158 2.63 10.12 -11.17
C ASP A 158 3.56 10.82 -10.16
N ILE A 159 2.97 11.60 -9.26
CA ILE A 159 3.64 12.23 -8.14
C ILE A 159 2.88 11.88 -6.87
N HIS A 160 3.57 11.30 -5.90
CA HIS A 160 3.02 11.04 -4.57
C HIS A 160 3.88 11.72 -3.53
N ARG A 161 3.25 12.42 -2.60
CA ARG A 161 3.93 13.10 -1.50
C ARG A 161 3.20 12.89 -0.19
N ILE A 162 3.95 12.58 0.88
CA ILE A 162 3.46 12.49 2.26
C ILE A 162 4.32 13.39 3.13
N SER A 163 3.70 14.20 3.95
CA SER A 163 4.37 15.02 4.95
C SER A 163 3.56 15.03 6.24
N ALA A 164 4.25 14.94 7.38
CA ALA A 164 3.65 15.06 8.69
C ALA A 164 4.62 15.70 9.69
N ASP A 165 4.11 16.46 10.65
CA ASP A 165 4.92 17.01 11.72
C ASP A 165 5.07 16.00 12.88
N LYS A 166 6.09 16.17 13.73
CA LYS A 166 6.26 15.38 14.96
C LYS A 166 5.04 15.55 15.87
N GLN A 167 4.63 14.50 16.51
CA GLN A 167 3.47 14.52 17.43
C GLN A 167 3.90 14.69 18.88
N ILE A 168 5.09 14.22 19.22
CA ILE A 168 5.67 14.16 20.56
C ILE A 168 7.01 14.86 20.50
N SER A 169 7.33 15.62 21.55
CA SER A 169 8.54 16.46 21.61
C SER A 169 8.70 17.35 20.39
N ALA A 170 7.56 17.74 19.79
CA ALA A 170 7.56 18.69 18.70
C ALA A 170 8.09 20.04 19.20
N SER A 171 9.02 20.62 18.48
CA SER A 171 9.38 22.02 18.67
C SER A 171 8.12 22.88 18.52
N LYS A 172 7.96 23.94 19.30
CA LYS A 172 6.88 24.92 19.12
C LYS A 172 6.99 25.65 17.77
N ALA A 173 8.09 25.47 17.07
CA ALA A 173 8.29 26.02 15.74
C ALA A 173 7.39 25.25 14.73
N LYS A 174 6.66 25.99 13.93
CA LYS A 174 5.83 25.43 12.85
C LYS A 174 6.74 24.72 11.85
N GLY A 175 6.45 23.45 11.56
CA GLY A 175 7.15 22.68 10.53
C GLY A 175 8.25 21.75 11.03
N ASP A 176 8.23 21.38 12.31
CA ASP A 176 9.08 20.30 12.84
C ASP A 176 8.62 18.96 12.26
N LYS A 177 9.25 18.55 11.15
CA LYS A 177 8.84 17.41 10.35
C LYS A 177 9.23 16.09 11.00
N ASN A 178 8.28 15.14 11.01
CA ASN A 178 8.52 13.74 11.28
C ASN A 178 8.69 12.96 9.97
N ILE A 179 7.82 13.22 8.98
CA ILE A 179 7.78 12.50 7.72
C ILE A 179 7.94 13.46 6.54
N ASN A 180 8.82 13.08 5.60
CA ASN A 180 8.94 13.71 4.30
C ASN A 180 9.19 12.62 3.23
N SER A 181 8.12 12.27 2.52
CA SER A 181 8.14 11.22 1.50
C SER A 181 7.77 11.78 0.15
N SER A 182 8.44 11.32 -0.89
CA SER A 182 8.11 11.62 -2.27
C SER A 182 8.36 10.43 -3.19
N LEU A 183 7.45 10.21 -4.13
CA LEU A 183 7.64 9.28 -5.24
C LEU A 183 7.28 10.01 -6.53
N PHE A 184 8.14 9.86 -7.51
CA PHE A 184 7.93 10.27 -8.89
C PHE A 184 8.00 9.05 -9.79
N LYS A 185 7.03 8.90 -10.69
CA LYS A 185 7.02 7.86 -11.72
C LYS A 185 6.76 8.50 -13.08
N LEU A 186 7.57 8.17 -14.06
CA LEU A 186 7.36 8.48 -15.47
C LEU A 186 7.10 7.17 -16.20
N PHE A 187 6.12 7.13 -17.11
CA PHE A 187 5.82 5.93 -17.85
C PHE A 187 5.41 6.20 -19.29
N VAL A 188 5.65 5.20 -20.13
CA VAL A 188 5.20 5.15 -21.50
C VAL A 188 4.61 3.79 -21.80
N TYR A 189 3.50 3.77 -22.54
CA TYR A 189 2.84 2.58 -23.03
C TYR A 189 2.64 2.69 -24.54
N HIS A 190 2.94 1.62 -25.25
CA HIS A 190 2.73 1.53 -26.68
C HIS A 190 2.07 0.20 -27.05
N LYS A 191 1.15 0.26 -28.01
CA LYS A 191 0.55 -0.90 -28.66
C LYS A 191 0.60 -0.67 -30.17
N SER A 192 1.17 -1.62 -30.94
CA SER A 192 1.26 -1.49 -32.40
C SER A 192 -0.13 -1.48 -33.06
N GLU A 193 -0.22 -0.99 -34.30
CA GLU A 193 -1.50 -0.92 -35.03
C GLU A 193 -2.12 -2.28 -35.32
N ASP A 194 -1.27 -3.29 -35.57
CA ASP A 194 -1.68 -4.68 -35.75
C ASP A 194 -1.93 -5.41 -34.41
N GLU A 195 -1.83 -4.68 -33.28
CA GLU A 195 -2.01 -5.16 -31.92
C GLU A 195 -1.08 -6.31 -31.49
N LYS A 196 -0.02 -6.58 -32.25
CA LYS A 196 0.92 -7.67 -31.95
C LYS A 196 1.97 -7.28 -30.93
N LEU A 197 2.50 -6.04 -30.99
CA LEU A 197 3.51 -5.56 -30.07
C LEU A 197 2.89 -4.71 -28.97
N THR A 198 3.20 -5.04 -27.72
CA THR A 198 2.93 -4.22 -26.54
C THR A 198 4.25 -3.89 -25.85
N LEU A 199 4.49 -2.61 -25.62
CA LEU A 199 5.65 -2.11 -24.89
C LEU A 199 5.17 -1.27 -23.72
N TYR A 200 5.82 -1.44 -22.57
CA TYR A 200 5.68 -0.56 -21.42
C TYR A 200 7.06 -0.29 -20.81
N SER A 201 7.31 0.95 -20.46
CA SER A 201 8.51 1.33 -19.69
C SER A 201 8.12 2.29 -18.60
N ASP A 202 8.73 2.15 -17.43
CA ASP A 202 8.64 3.14 -16.36
C ASP A 202 9.98 3.40 -15.70
N PHE A 203 10.12 4.63 -15.22
CA PHE A 203 11.14 5.04 -14.27
C PHE A 203 10.48 5.52 -13.00
N VAL A 204 10.89 4.97 -11.86
CA VAL A 204 10.38 5.32 -10.53
C VAL A 204 11.54 5.81 -9.67
N SER A 205 11.35 6.94 -8.99
CA SER A 205 12.24 7.46 -7.95
C SER A 205 11.45 7.69 -6.67
N PHE A 206 11.88 7.06 -5.60
CA PHE A 206 11.26 7.14 -4.27
C PHE A 206 12.31 7.61 -3.25
N ARG A 207 11.91 8.56 -2.42
CA ARG A 207 12.67 9.03 -1.26
C ARG A 207 11.73 9.14 -0.07
N HIS A 208 12.09 8.52 1.03
CA HIS A 208 11.30 8.53 2.26
C HIS A 208 12.22 8.80 3.45
N GLN A 209 11.96 9.90 4.12
CA GLN A 209 12.73 10.39 5.27
C GLN A 209 11.84 10.44 6.50
N ILE A 210 12.35 9.92 7.60
CA ILE A 210 11.72 9.93 8.92
C ILE A 210 12.69 10.60 9.88
N LEU A 211 12.30 11.75 10.42
CA LEU A 211 13.00 12.39 11.51
C LEU A 211 12.33 11.95 12.81
N GLY A 212 12.95 11.00 13.49
CA GLY A 212 12.37 10.25 14.59
C GLY A 212 12.94 10.61 15.96
N ASN A 213 12.33 10.03 16.98
CA ASN A 213 12.75 10.20 18.37
C ASN A 213 12.74 8.87 19.17
N GLY A 214 12.63 7.73 18.48
CA GLY A 214 12.62 6.41 19.12
C GLY A 214 11.34 6.08 19.92
N GLY A 215 10.33 6.96 19.89
CA GLY A 215 9.13 6.88 20.74
C GLY A 215 9.32 7.55 22.09
N VAL A 216 8.33 7.43 22.97
CA VAL A 216 8.35 8.01 24.33
C VAL A 216 9.10 7.10 25.29
N ASP A 217 9.79 7.72 26.23
CA ASP A 217 10.50 7.04 27.31
C ASP A 217 9.56 6.87 28.51
N VAL A 218 8.79 5.79 28.49
CA VAL A 218 7.80 5.46 29.53
C VAL A 218 7.72 3.96 29.76
N ASP A 219 7.35 3.60 30.97
CA ASP A 219 6.94 2.26 31.34
C ASP A 219 5.41 2.13 31.19
N SER A 220 4.93 1.04 30.58
CA SER A 220 3.49 0.79 30.39
C SER A 220 2.72 0.78 31.71
N ASP A 221 3.33 0.34 32.79
CA ASP A 221 2.69 0.12 34.11
C ASP A 221 2.69 1.40 34.98
N SER A 222 3.38 2.46 34.56
CA SER A 222 3.58 3.68 35.35
C SER A 222 3.27 4.98 34.60
N LEU A 223 2.30 4.97 33.69
CA LEU A 223 1.91 6.14 32.91
C LEU A 223 1.35 7.27 33.79
N PRO A 224 1.85 8.50 33.69
CA PRO A 224 1.24 9.65 34.36
C PRO A 224 -0.19 9.88 33.88
N LEU A 225 -1.10 10.33 34.77
CA LEU A 225 -2.51 10.60 34.45
C LEU A 225 -2.72 11.55 33.26
N ASN A 226 -1.77 12.47 33.05
CA ASN A 226 -1.82 13.46 31.97
C ASN A 226 -1.01 13.04 30.74
N PHE A 227 -0.54 11.79 30.68
CA PHE A 227 0.36 11.31 29.61
C PHE A 227 -0.18 11.64 28.22
N PHE A 228 -1.41 11.29 27.92
CA PHE A 228 -1.98 11.51 26.58
C PHE A 228 -2.35 12.98 26.27
N THR A 229 -1.97 13.94 27.11
CA THR A 229 -2.03 15.37 26.71
C THR A 229 -0.93 15.76 25.74
N TYR A 230 0.11 14.92 25.59
CA TYR A 230 1.24 15.08 24.67
C TYR A 230 2.09 16.33 24.93
N ASN A 231 2.13 16.79 26.17
CA ASN A 231 2.96 17.90 26.58
C ASN A 231 4.22 17.37 27.27
N ASP A 232 5.37 17.81 26.82
CA ASP A 232 6.70 17.71 27.48
C ASP A 232 7.10 16.29 27.98
N PHE A 233 6.97 15.25 27.14
CA PHE A 233 7.50 13.93 27.46
C PHE A 233 8.92 13.74 26.95
N SER A 234 9.73 13.02 27.75
CA SER A 234 11.02 12.52 27.32
C SER A 234 10.85 11.49 26.21
N THR A 235 11.75 11.50 25.26
CA THR A 235 11.82 10.54 24.17
C THR A 235 13.04 9.66 24.34
N ARG A 236 12.94 8.42 23.84
CA ARG A 236 13.99 7.42 23.96
C ARG A 236 15.25 7.79 23.19
N LEU A 237 15.09 8.56 22.10
CA LEU A 237 16.15 9.09 21.26
C LEU A 237 15.86 10.55 20.92
N LYS A 238 16.90 11.31 20.60
CA LYS A 238 16.80 12.69 20.10
C LYS A 238 17.27 12.75 18.66
N ASP A 239 16.42 13.31 17.81
CA ASP A 239 16.71 13.73 16.43
C ASP A 239 17.51 12.73 15.60
N ILE A 240 17.03 11.49 15.52
CA ILE A 240 17.53 10.48 14.61
C ILE A 240 16.89 10.63 13.22
N GLU A 241 17.62 10.22 12.18
CA GLU A 241 17.11 10.18 10.81
C GLU A 241 17.16 8.78 10.23
N ASN A 242 16.03 8.31 9.70
CA ASN A 242 15.93 7.16 8.82
C ASN A 242 15.63 7.65 7.40
N LEU A 243 16.43 7.21 6.44
CA LEU A 243 16.27 7.61 5.05
C LEU A 243 16.31 6.40 4.13
N GLU A 244 15.25 6.24 3.34
CA GLU A 244 15.20 5.23 2.30
C GLU A 244 15.07 5.88 0.92
N ARG A 245 15.91 5.42 -0.03
CA ARG A 245 15.87 5.81 -1.44
C ARG A 245 15.75 4.58 -2.31
N ARG A 246 14.81 4.59 -3.26
CA ARG A 246 14.66 3.53 -4.26
C ARG A 246 14.59 4.12 -5.65
N LYS A 247 15.22 3.45 -6.62
CA LYS A 247 15.03 3.74 -8.04
C LYS A 247 14.69 2.44 -8.76
N ARG A 248 13.84 2.54 -9.75
CA ARG A 248 13.48 1.43 -10.64
C ARG A 248 13.42 1.91 -12.07
N LEU A 249 14.04 1.16 -12.98
CA LEU A 249 13.76 1.19 -14.38
C LEU A 249 13.10 -0.14 -14.75
N ASN A 250 11.97 -0.11 -15.42
CA ASN A 250 11.30 -1.26 -15.97
C ASN A 250 11.18 -1.15 -17.49
N LEU A 251 11.44 -2.23 -18.19
CA LEU A 251 11.18 -2.39 -19.61
C LEU A 251 10.42 -3.69 -19.81
N PHE A 252 9.21 -3.59 -20.32
CA PHE A 252 8.34 -4.71 -20.62
C PHE A 252 8.02 -4.74 -22.11
N LEU A 253 8.24 -5.89 -22.74
CA LEU A 253 7.92 -6.17 -24.13
C LEU A 253 7.07 -7.42 -24.19
N ASN A 254 5.98 -7.39 -24.97
CA ASN A 254 5.15 -8.54 -25.25
C ASN A 254 4.84 -8.57 -26.75
N TYR A 255 5.02 -9.73 -27.37
CA TYR A 255 4.75 -9.92 -28.78
C TYR A 255 3.83 -11.11 -29.01
N LYS A 256 2.70 -10.87 -29.69
CA LYS A 256 1.72 -11.88 -30.07
C LYS A 256 2.18 -12.58 -31.34
N ILE A 257 2.54 -13.85 -31.25
CA ILE A 257 2.99 -14.67 -32.39
C ILE A 257 1.78 -15.11 -33.22
N ILE A 258 0.83 -15.73 -32.54
CA ILE A 258 -0.45 -16.17 -33.09
C ILE A 258 -1.55 -15.96 -32.04
N GLU A 259 -2.80 -16.17 -32.43
CA GLU A 259 -3.90 -16.15 -31.45
C GLU A 259 -3.66 -17.22 -30.38
N GLY A 260 -3.73 -16.81 -29.11
CA GLY A 260 -3.51 -17.72 -27.97
C GLY A 260 -2.06 -17.97 -27.59
N LEU A 261 -1.04 -17.41 -28.31
CA LEU A 261 0.37 -17.54 -27.96
C LEU A 261 1.12 -16.22 -28.08
N GLU A 262 1.64 -15.74 -26.97
CA GLU A 262 2.45 -14.53 -26.86
C GLU A 262 3.75 -14.85 -26.13
N ILE A 263 4.83 -14.17 -26.53
CA ILE A 263 6.12 -14.19 -25.83
C ILE A 263 6.35 -12.84 -25.19
N TYR A 264 7.01 -12.82 -24.05
CA TYR A 264 7.33 -11.55 -23.38
C TYR A 264 8.69 -11.57 -22.69
N ASN A 265 9.20 -10.36 -22.48
CA ASN A 265 10.34 -10.09 -21.61
C ASN A 265 10.01 -8.94 -20.66
N ASP A 266 10.34 -9.09 -19.39
CA ASP A 266 10.14 -8.12 -18.34
C ASP A 266 11.45 -7.89 -17.58
N PHE A 267 12.09 -6.78 -17.90
CA PHE A 267 13.39 -6.41 -17.35
C PHE A 267 13.24 -5.32 -16.31
N TYR A 268 13.93 -5.47 -15.17
CA TYR A 268 14.03 -4.46 -14.13
C TYR A 268 15.49 -4.22 -13.74
N PHE A 269 15.83 -2.95 -13.60
CA PHE A 269 16.95 -2.50 -12.81
C PHE A 269 16.41 -1.77 -11.58
N LYS A 270 16.82 -2.20 -10.38
CA LYS A 270 16.33 -1.65 -9.10
C LYS A 270 17.48 -1.31 -8.19
N THR A 271 17.34 -0.21 -7.46
CA THR A 271 18.25 0.13 -6.35
C THR A 271 17.42 0.44 -5.11
N GLN A 272 17.91 0.02 -3.95
CA GLN A 272 17.40 0.39 -2.64
C GLN A 272 18.60 0.81 -1.78
N GLN A 273 18.51 1.95 -1.13
CA GLN A 273 19.47 2.43 -0.15
C GLN A 273 18.71 2.77 1.11
N VAL A 274 19.17 2.24 2.23
CA VAL A 274 18.57 2.42 3.55
C VAL A 274 19.66 2.97 4.47
N GLU A 275 19.37 4.07 5.14
CA GLU A 275 20.34 4.77 5.99
C GLU A 275 19.71 5.06 7.36
N TYR A 276 20.50 4.87 8.40
CA TYR A 276 20.21 5.32 9.75
C TYR A 276 21.31 6.29 10.20
N MET A 277 20.91 7.46 10.69
CA MET A 277 21.84 8.49 11.14
C MET A 277 21.48 8.95 12.55
N ASP A 278 22.48 9.01 13.42
CA ASP A 278 22.41 9.60 14.76
C ASP A 278 23.66 10.45 15.02
N GLU A 279 23.44 11.76 15.03
CA GLU A 279 24.46 12.76 15.30
C GLU A 279 24.46 13.21 16.77
N ASN A 280 23.43 12.82 17.55
CA ASN A 280 23.25 13.19 18.96
C ASN A 280 23.78 12.09 19.91
N TYR A 281 24.91 11.53 19.56
CA TYR A 281 25.51 10.38 20.22
C TYR A 281 25.54 10.49 21.75
N VAL A 282 25.99 11.62 22.32
CA VAL A 282 26.16 11.77 23.78
C VAL A 282 24.82 11.63 24.51
N GLU A 283 23.75 12.20 23.94
CA GLU A 283 22.43 12.16 24.53
C GLU A 283 21.73 10.83 24.29
N ASN A 284 21.99 10.20 23.14
CA ASN A 284 21.36 8.94 22.72
C ASN A 284 22.14 7.70 23.17
N ALA A 285 23.39 7.84 23.66
CA ALA A 285 24.23 6.71 24.07
C ALA A 285 23.57 5.74 25.07
N PRO A 286 22.77 6.18 26.05
CA PRO A 286 22.10 5.26 26.97
C PRO A 286 21.06 4.33 26.33
N TYR A 287 20.62 4.63 25.11
CA TYR A 287 19.66 3.82 24.36
C TYR A 287 20.30 2.57 23.75
N TYR A 288 21.60 2.67 23.38
CA TYR A 288 22.31 1.62 22.67
C TYR A 288 23.12 0.76 23.64
N ASN A 289 23.17 -0.57 23.35
CA ASN A 289 23.97 -1.48 24.14
C ASN A 289 25.43 -1.51 23.66
N ASP A 290 25.63 -1.50 22.33
CA ASP A 290 26.92 -1.73 21.69
C ASP A 290 27.27 -0.65 20.67
N PHE A 291 28.58 -0.46 20.43
CA PHE A 291 29.15 0.45 19.43
C PHE A 291 30.30 -0.27 18.72
N PHE A 292 30.01 -0.84 17.56
CA PHE A 292 30.97 -1.66 16.81
C PHE A 292 31.86 -0.85 15.87
N LEU A 293 31.36 0.26 15.31
CA LEU A 293 32.04 1.02 14.27
C LEU A 293 32.50 2.40 14.75
N SER A 294 31.70 3.12 15.51
CA SER A 294 32.02 4.45 15.99
C SER A 294 31.29 4.75 17.30
N ASN A 295 31.99 5.42 18.20
CA ASN A 295 31.44 5.90 19.49
C ASN A 295 31.21 7.42 19.51
N ILE A 296 31.19 8.08 18.34
CA ILE A 296 31.00 9.53 18.21
C ILE A 296 29.71 9.84 17.43
N SER A 297 29.37 9.05 16.43
CA SER A 297 28.18 9.21 15.61
C SER A 297 27.82 7.89 14.95
N THR A 298 26.59 7.72 14.54
CA THR A 298 26.15 6.56 13.77
C THR A 298 25.74 6.98 12.38
N LEU A 299 26.29 6.26 11.37
CA LEU A 299 25.86 6.32 9.98
C LEU A 299 25.88 4.91 9.41
N ASP A 300 24.79 4.20 9.59
CA ASP A 300 24.62 2.88 9.00
C ASP A 300 23.95 2.99 7.62
N SER A 301 24.49 2.33 6.62
CA SER A 301 23.96 2.36 5.26
C SER A 301 23.99 0.98 4.63
N ILE A 302 22.88 0.58 4.05
CA ILE A 302 22.74 -0.62 3.24
C ILE A 302 22.41 -0.21 1.82
N LYS A 303 23.18 -0.68 0.85
CA LYS A 303 22.93 -0.44 -0.58
C LYS A 303 22.69 -1.75 -1.30
N ILE A 304 21.57 -1.81 -2.00
CA ILE A 304 21.14 -2.99 -2.75
C ILE A 304 20.95 -2.57 -4.21
N LYS A 305 21.60 -3.30 -5.11
CA LYS A 305 21.36 -3.19 -6.56
C LYS A 305 20.83 -4.53 -7.05
N SER A 306 19.83 -4.50 -7.89
CA SER A 306 19.21 -5.73 -8.40
C SER A 306 18.86 -5.59 -9.87
N VAL A 307 19.32 -6.58 -10.65
CA VAL A 307 18.88 -6.80 -12.03
C VAL A 307 17.97 -8.01 -12.03
N VAL A 308 16.78 -7.86 -12.61
CA VAL A 308 15.81 -8.95 -12.75
C VAL A 308 15.40 -9.04 -14.21
N ASN A 309 15.49 -10.22 -14.79
CA ASN A 309 15.02 -10.49 -16.15
C ASN A 309 14.08 -11.70 -16.12
N ARG A 310 12.85 -11.50 -16.58
CA ARG A 310 11.83 -12.54 -16.74
C ARG A 310 11.48 -12.67 -18.21
N ALA A 311 11.75 -13.83 -18.79
CA ALA A 311 11.32 -14.17 -20.13
C ALA A 311 10.27 -15.29 -20.06
N GLY A 312 9.21 -15.17 -20.82
CA GLY A 312 8.13 -16.13 -20.73
C GLY A 312 7.24 -16.22 -21.96
N VAL A 313 6.34 -17.20 -21.89
CA VAL A 313 5.26 -17.43 -22.84
C VAL A 313 3.94 -17.36 -22.11
N ARG A 314 2.95 -16.73 -22.72
CA ARG A 314 1.60 -16.62 -22.17
C ARG A 314 0.55 -16.74 -23.25
N GLY A 315 -0.67 -17.00 -22.87
CA GLY A 315 -1.75 -17.08 -23.84
C GLY A 315 -3.05 -17.61 -23.30
N LEU A 316 -3.92 -17.98 -24.24
CA LEU A 316 -5.24 -18.51 -23.99
C LEU A 316 -5.43 -19.77 -24.85
N LEU A 317 -5.74 -20.89 -24.20
CA LEU A 317 -6.06 -22.16 -24.86
C LEU A 317 -7.46 -22.62 -24.40
N GLY A 318 -8.48 -22.35 -25.21
CA GLY A 318 -9.87 -22.52 -24.81
C GLY A 318 -10.22 -21.63 -23.64
N ASP A 319 -10.63 -22.21 -22.51
CA ASP A 319 -10.96 -21.50 -21.27
C ASP A 319 -9.76 -21.35 -20.33
N ILE A 320 -8.56 -21.82 -20.73
CA ILE A 320 -7.35 -21.84 -19.91
C ILE A 320 -6.44 -20.70 -20.31
N LYS A 321 -6.22 -19.75 -19.40
CA LYS A 321 -5.17 -18.74 -19.49
C LYS A 321 -3.91 -19.31 -18.86
N TYR A 322 -2.77 -19.13 -19.52
CA TYR A 322 -1.49 -19.64 -19.02
C TYR A 322 -0.38 -18.59 -19.14
N ASN A 323 0.60 -18.69 -18.25
CA ASN A 323 1.81 -17.91 -18.27
C ASN A 323 2.95 -18.74 -17.67
N PHE A 324 3.95 -19.11 -18.47
CA PHE A 324 5.15 -19.84 -18.03
C PHE A 324 6.38 -18.98 -18.28
N TYR A 325 7.30 -18.93 -17.33
CA TYR A 325 8.47 -18.06 -17.43
C TYR A 325 9.68 -18.62 -16.69
N ALA A 326 10.84 -18.20 -17.19
CA ALA A 326 12.11 -18.26 -16.45
C ALA A 326 12.45 -16.88 -15.93
N ASN A 327 12.92 -16.80 -14.70
CA ASN A 327 13.34 -15.57 -14.06
C ASN A 327 14.80 -15.70 -13.60
N TYR A 328 15.63 -14.77 -14.03
CA TYR A 328 16.98 -14.55 -13.53
C TYR A 328 17.03 -13.31 -12.68
N LYS A 329 17.69 -13.39 -11.53
CA LYS A 329 17.94 -12.26 -10.66
C LYS A 329 19.38 -12.25 -10.20
N ASN A 330 20.02 -11.10 -10.38
CA ASN A 330 21.30 -10.76 -9.76
C ASN A 330 21.04 -9.70 -8.70
N LEU A 331 21.60 -9.87 -7.51
CA LEU A 331 21.44 -8.95 -6.40
C LEU A 331 22.79 -8.70 -5.75
N ASN A 332 23.19 -7.43 -5.65
CA ASN A 332 24.40 -6.97 -4.97
C ASN A 332 23.97 -6.25 -3.69
N TYR A 333 24.57 -6.65 -2.58
CA TYR A 333 24.28 -6.17 -1.22
C TYR A 333 25.58 -5.65 -0.59
N LEU A 334 25.56 -4.38 -0.12
CA LEU A 334 26.71 -3.68 0.44
C LEU A 334 26.33 -3.00 1.76
N TYR A 335 27.22 -3.09 2.74
CA TYR A 335 27.17 -2.32 3.99
C TYR A 335 28.14 -1.14 3.96
N THR A 336 27.98 -0.22 4.92
CA THR A 336 28.84 0.98 5.04
C THR A 336 30.31 0.64 5.25
N ASP A 337 30.59 -0.36 6.09
CA ASP A 337 31.94 -0.77 6.53
C ASP A 337 32.59 -1.83 5.62
N ASN A 338 31.81 -2.44 4.74
CA ASN A 338 32.31 -3.47 3.84
C ASN A 338 32.18 -3.03 2.37
N LEU A 339 33.31 -2.68 1.76
CA LEU A 339 33.39 -2.28 0.35
C LEU A 339 33.21 -3.47 -0.62
N ASN A 340 33.28 -4.70 -0.14
CA ASN A 340 33.05 -5.90 -0.95
C ASN A 340 31.55 -6.21 -1.02
N ALA A 341 31.00 -6.15 -2.24
CA ALA A 341 29.60 -6.51 -2.45
C ALA A 341 29.41 -8.03 -2.34
N ASN A 342 28.46 -8.44 -1.52
CA ASN A 342 27.93 -9.80 -1.55
C ASN A 342 27.02 -9.94 -2.78
N ILE A 343 27.39 -10.82 -3.72
CA ILE A 343 26.68 -11.02 -4.99
C ILE A 343 25.90 -12.32 -4.93
N PHE A 344 24.60 -12.22 -5.15
CA PHE A 344 23.68 -13.36 -5.18
C PHE A 344 23.06 -13.48 -6.56
N ASN A 345 23.11 -14.71 -7.11
CA ASN A 345 22.45 -15.05 -8.37
C ASN A 345 21.36 -16.09 -8.12
N GLU A 346 20.20 -15.88 -8.71
CA GLU A 346 19.06 -16.74 -8.53
C GLU A 346 18.37 -16.97 -9.88
N ILE A 347 18.08 -18.24 -10.16
CA ILE A 347 17.26 -18.64 -11.31
C ILE A 347 16.08 -19.46 -10.77
N TYR A 348 14.89 -19.14 -11.23
CA TYR A 348 13.72 -19.96 -10.99
C TYR A 348 12.78 -20.00 -12.19
N LEU A 349 12.06 -21.12 -12.32
CA LEU A 349 10.97 -21.29 -13.24
C LEU A 349 9.66 -20.96 -12.53
N GLY A 350 8.73 -20.35 -13.23
CA GLY A 350 7.40 -20.09 -12.69
C GLY A 350 6.33 -20.35 -13.72
N GLY A 351 5.13 -20.61 -13.25
CA GLY A 351 3.97 -20.80 -14.09
C GLY A 351 2.68 -20.42 -13.39
N ILE A 352 1.78 -19.80 -14.15
CA ILE A 352 0.44 -19.47 -13.72
C ILE A 352 -0.53 -20.08 -14.71
N ILE A 353 -1.51 -20.81 -14.19
CA ILE A 353 -2.62 -21.37 -14.95
C ILE A 353 -3.90 -20.86 -14.32
N ASN A 354 -4.76 -20.25 -15.13
CA ASN A 354 -6.08 -19.80 -14.71
C ASN A 354 -7.15 -20.37 -15.65
N PHE A 355 -8.07 -21.13 -15.06
CA PHE A 355 -9.25 -21.67 -15.74
C PHE A 355 -10.49 -20.95 -15.19
N SER A 356 -11.21 -20.23 -16.06
CA SER A 356 -12.37 -19.44 -15.68
C SER A 356 -13.61 -19.84 -16.46
N ARG A 357 -14.63 -20.31 -15.75
CA ARG A 357 -15.99 -20.55 -16.27
C ARG A 357 -17.02 -19.83 -15.40
N LYS A 358 -18.29 -19.75 -15.88
CA LYS A 358 -19.39 -19.06 -15.19
C LYS A 358 -19.53 -19.40 -13.70
N GLU A 359 -19.22 -20.62 -13.30
CA GLU A 359 -19.44 -21.13 -11.93
C GLU A 359 -18.14 -21.17 -11.12
N PHE A 360 -16.99 -21.32 -11.77
CA PHE A 360 -15.69 -21.55 -11.13
C PHE A 360 -14.58 -20.76 -11.78
N ASP A 361 -13.69 -20.28 -10.92
CA ASP A 361 -12.40 -19.69 -11.30
C ASP A 361 -11.32 -20.43 -10.51
N ILE A 362 -10.42 -21.11 -11.22
CA ILE A 362 -9.34 -21.92 -10.63
C ILE A 362 -8.02 -21.32 -11.07
N LEU A 363 -7.20 -20.93 -10.10
CA LEU A 363 -5.85 -20.40 -10.34
C LEU A 363 -4.82 -21.29 -9.65
N ALA A 364 -3.77 -21.64 -10.37
CA ALA A 364 -2.56 -22.24 -9.84
C ALA A 364 -1.36 -21.35 -10.20
N ASP A 365 -0.57 -20.93 -9.21
CA ASP A 365 0.70 -20.21 -9.37
C ASP A 365 1.80 -21.02 -8.70
N PHE A 366 2.80 -21.42 -9.45
CA PHE A 366 3.94 -22.17 -8.93
C PHE A 366 5.26 -21.52 -9.31
N LYS A 367 6.26 -21.68 -8.45
CA LYS A 367 7.63 -21.23 -8.66
C LYS A 367 8.56 -22.30 -8.10
N LEU A 368 9.62 -22.60 -8.83
CA LEU A 368 10.61 -23.59 -8.47
C LEU A 368 12.01 -23.04 -8.75
N LYS A 369 12.86 -22.98 -7.73
CA LYS A 369 14.27 -22.65 -7.88
C LYS A 369 15.12 -23.87 -8.24
N THR A 370 16.25 -23.61 -8.85
CA THR A 370 17.26 -24.64 -9.10
C THR A 370 17.85 -25.25 -7.81
N THR A 371 17.74 -24.52 -6.70
CA THR A 371 18.17 -24.97 -5.34
C THR A 371 17.16 -25.88 -4.65
N GLY A 372 15.95 -26.07 -5.21
CA GLY A 372 14.89 -26.89 -4.64
C GLY A 372 13.84 -26.12 -3.85
N ASP A 373 14.04 -24.83 -3.55
CA ASP A 373 13.01 -24.01 -2.93
C ASP A 373 11.83 -23.87 -3.89
N TYR A 374 10.61 -23.86 -3.35
CA TYR A 374 9.40 -23.78 -4.13
C TYR A 374 8.32 -22.90 -3.49
N SER A 375 7.37 -22.49 -4.30
CA SER A 375 6.15 -21.82 -3.87
C SER A 375 4.99 -22.29 -4.74
N LEU A 376 3.92 -22.74 -4.12
CA LEU A 376 2.69 -23.17 -4.75
C LEU A 376 1.51 -22.44 -4.15
N LEU A 377 0.69 -21.79 -4.98
CA LEU A 377 -0.57 -21.18 -4.59
C LEU A 377 -1.69 -21.73 -5.47
N GLY A 378 -2.64 -22.43 -4.87
CA GLY A 378 -3.89 -22.83 -5.49
C GLY A 378 -5.05 -21.96 -5.00
N LYS A 379 -5.91 -21.49 -5.90
CA LYS A 379 -7.16 -20.79 -5.56
C LYS A 379 -8.31 -21.38 -6.33
N LEU A 380 -9.39 -21.65 -5.63
CA LEU A 380 -10.67 -22.07 -6.21
C LEU A 380 -11.73 -21.09 -5.73
N LYS A 381 -12.36 -20.39 -6.67
CA LYS A 381 -13.40 -19.41 -6.39
C LYS A 381 -14.68 -19.77 -7.11
N SER A 382 -15.79 -19.71 -6.38
CA SER A 382 -17.13 -19.86 -6.94
C SER A 382 -18.03 -18.72 -6.47
N LYS A 383 -19.29 -18.76 -6.87
CA LYS A 383 -20.31 -17.83 -6.35
C LYS A 383 -20.56 -17.99 -4.87
N VAL A 384 -20.39 -19.21 -4.32
CA VAL A 384 -20.76 -19.59 -2.95
C VAL A 384 -19.55 -19.69 -2.03
N PHE A 385 -18.38 -20.07 -2.56
CA PHE A 385 -17.18 -20.26 -1.72
C PHE A 385 -15.91 -19.79 -2.41
N GLU A 386 -14.89 -19.61 -1.61
CA GLU A 386 -13.52 -19.31 -2.06
C GLU A 386 -12.56 -20.07 -1.16
N ILE A 387 -11.65 -20.85 -1.75
CA ILE A 387 -10.63 -21.61 -1.05
C ILE A 387 -9.28 -21.25 -1.66
N SER A 388 -8.29 -21.02 -0.84
CA SER A 388 -6.90 -20.89 -1.29
C SER A 388 -5.99 -21.73 -0.41
N TYR A 389 -5.03 -22.38 -1.02
CA TYR A 389 -3.97 -23.12 -0.37
C TYR A 389 -2.62 -22.63 -0.85
N TYR A 390 -1.78 -22.27 0.08
CA TYR A 390 -0.41 -21.89 -0.14
C TYR A 390 0.54 -22.86 0.55
N SER A 391 1.59 -23.30 -0.15
CA SER A 391 2.71 -24.07 0.40
C SER A 391 4.01 -23.55 -0.21
N GLY A 392 5.01 -23.29 0.61
CA GLY A 392 6.28 -22.79 0.11
C GLY A 392 7.43 -22.94 1.07
N LEU A 393 8.61 -23.09 0.48
CA LEU A 393 9.90 -23.11 1.15
C LEU A 393 10.63 -21.79 0.82
N HIS A 394 10.90 -20.97 1.82
CA HIS A 394 11.44 -19.63 1.68
C HIS A 394 12.81 -19.49 2.28
N VAL A 395 13.77 -19.08 1.48
CA VAL A 395 15.12 -18.75 1.96
C VAL A 395 15.09 -17.57 2.93
N PRO A 396 15.99 -17.52 3.91
CA PRO A 396 16.20 -16.35 4.76
C PRO A 396 16.45 -15.09 3.91
N THR A 397 15.97 -13.96 4.38
CA THR A 397 16.28 -12.66 3.75
C THR A 397 17.73 -12.28 4.04
N LEU A 398 18.32 -11.40 3.22
CA LEU A 398 19.69 -10.96 3.43
C LEU A 398 19.89 -10.30 4.80
N PHE A 399 18.91 -9.49 5.22
CA PHE A 399 18.92 -8.87 6.54
C PHE A 399 18.90 -9.90 7.69
N GLN A 400 18.19 -11.01 7.55
CA GLN A 400 18.18 -12.09 8.56
C GLN A 400 19.48 -12.85 8.58
N SER A 401 20.12 -13.07 7.43
CA SER A 401 21.37 -13.81 7.34
C SER A 401 22.56 -12.97 7.77
N SER A 402 22.71 -11.74 7.31
CA SER A 402 23.88 -10.92 7.59
C SER A 402 23.54 -9.45 7.69
N TYR A 403 24.07 -8.78 8.68
CA TYR A 403 23.95 -7.35 8.91
C TYR A 403 25.22 -6.82 9.59
N SER A 404 25.66 -5.63 9.19
CA SER A 404 26.74 -4.89 9.84
C SER A 404 26.37 -3.42 9.93
N GLY A 405 26.19 -2.97 11.16
CA GLY A 405 25.91 -1.58 11.53
C GLY A 405 26.60 -1.25 12.85
N ASN A 406 26.45 -0.02 13.30
CA ASN A 406 27.14 0.46 14.49
C ASN A 406 26.62 -0.16 15.79
N HIS A 407 25.33 -0.51 15.86
CA HIS A 407 24.70 -0.99 17.08
C HIS A 407 24.33 -2.47 17.03
N PHE A 408 24.35 -3.07 15.85
CA PHE A 408 24.01 -4.47 15.64
C PHE A 408 24.91 -5.07 14.56
N GLN A 409 25.38 -6.30 14.83
CA GLN A 409 26.11 -7.11 13.86
C GLN A 409 25.73 -8.57 14.01
N TRP A 410 25.50 -9.27 12.89
CA TRP A 410 25.31 -10.71 12.85
C TRP A 410 25.67 -11.29 11.49
N ASP A 411 26.06 -12.57 11.52
CA ASP A 411 26.29 -13.41 10.35
C ASP A 411 25.75 -14.81 10.68
N ASN A 412 24.55 -15.12 10.17
CA ASN A 412 23.79 -16.29 10.56
C ASN A 412 23.56 -17.22 9.36
N GLU A 413 23.63 -18.51 9.60
CA GLU A 413 23.19 -19.55 8.68
C GLU A 413 21.87 -20.15 9.18
N TYR A 414 20.79 -19.93 8.43
CA TYR A 414 19.45 -20.41 8.74
C TYR A 414 18.92 -21.35 7.69
N ASN A 415 18.10 -22.30 8.12
CA ASN A 415 17.30 -23.12 7.21
C ASN A 415 16.20 -22.30 6.53
N SER A 416 15.77 -22.74 5.34
CA SER A 416 14.59 -22.17 4.69
C SER A 416 13.33 -22.43 5.50
N SER A 417 12.50 -21.40 5.70
CA SER A 417 11.22 -21.50 6.42
C SER A 417 10.17 -22.20 5.56
N PHE A 418 9.54 -23.24 6.10
CA PHE A 418 8.46 -23.96 5.44
C PHE A 418 7.10 -23.45 5.91
N ILE A 419 6.29 -22.92 4.99
CA ILE A 419 5.03 -22.24 5.26
C ILE A 419 3.88 -22.94 4.55
N ASN A 420 2.84 -23.30 5.31
CA ASN A 420 1.56 -23.75 4.76
C ASN A 420 0.42 -22.87 5.27
N THR A 421 -0.48 -22.49 4.38
CA THR A 421 -1.66 -21.71 4.75
C THR A 421 -2.87 -22.17 3.94
N LEU A 422 -3.93 -22.57 4.62
CA LEU A 422 -5.23 -22.84 4.05
C LEU A 422 -6.20 -21.72 4.44
N GLU A 423 -6.83 -21.11 3.46
CA GLU A 423 -7.92 -20.16 3.67
C GLU A 423 -9.18 -20.67 3.01
N ALA A 424 -10.29 -20.61 3.72
CA ALA A 424 -11.60 -20.94 3.17
C ALA A 424 -12.63 -19.89 3.60
N LYS A 425 -13.50 -19.51 2.67
CA LYS A 425 -14.53 -18.51 2.86
C LYS A 425 -15.81 -18.96 2.17
N VAL A 426 -16.93 -18.90 2.87
CA VAL A 426 -18.26 -19.14 2.29
C VAL A 426 -18.96 -17.81 2.08
N LYS A 427 -19.75 -17.67 1.01
CA LYS A 427 -20.49 -16.46 0.64
C LYS A 427 -21.98 -16.76 0.66
N ILE A 428 -22.68 -16.20 1.62
CA ILE A 428 -24.14 -16.31 1.76
C ILE A 428 -24.71 -14.94 1.40
N ASN A 429 -25.34 -14.85 0.22
CA ASN A 429 -25.82 -13.59 -0.33
C ASN A 429 -27.34 -13.62 -0.44
N THR A 430 -27.96 -12.61 0.13
CA THR A 430 -29.36 -12.24 -0.10
C THR A 430 -29.44 -10.81 -0.63
N ASN A 431 -30.63 -10.30 -0.91
CA ASN A 431 -30.81 -8.93 -1.41
C ASN A 431 -30.26 -7.86 -0.43
N SER A 432 -30.34 -8.13 0.88
CA SER A 432 -29.98 -7.17 1.93
C SER A 432 -28.77 -7.57 2.77
N ILE A 433 -28.39 -8.84 2.75
CA ILE A 433 -27.35 -9.40 3.62
C ILE A 433 -26.33 -10.16 2.79
N MET A 434 -25.06 -9.81 2.96
CA MET A 434 -23.94 -10.63 2.53
C MET A 434 -23.17 -11.05 3.78
N LEU A 435 -23.21 -12.34 4.10
CA LEU A 435 -22.49 -12.95 5.20
C LEU A 435 -21.38 -13.83 4.65
N SER A 436 -20.16 -13.64 5.12
CA SER A 436 -19.03 -14.43 4.64
C SER A 436 -18.16 -14.90 5.80
N PRO A 437 -18.50 -16.03 6.44
CA PRO A 437 -17.60 -16.68 7.39
C PRO A 437 -16.34 -17.17 6.69
N PHE A 438 -15.22 -17.09 7.38
CA PHE A 438 -13.92 -17.54 6.88
C PHE A 438 -13.07 -18.19 7.96
N ILE A 439 -12.19 -19.06 7.51
CA ILE A 439 -11.12 -19.64 8.33
C ILE A 439 -9.79 -19.44 7.62
N ARG A 440 -8.72 -19.27 8.40
CA ARG A 440 -7.34 -19.36 7.95
C ARG A 440 -6.58 -20.22 8.94
N LEU A 441 -5.91 -21.25 8.42
CA LEU A 441 -5.07 -22.15 9.18
C LEU A 441 -3.66 -22.05 8.63
N SER A 442 -2.70 -21.64 9.46
CA SER A 442 -1.31 -21.45 9.04
C SER A 442 -0.38 -22.22 9.94
N SER A 443 0.58 -22.92 9.33
CA SER A 443 1.72 -23.55 10.03
C SER A 443 3.02 -23.07 9.40
N ILE A 444 4.00 -22.75 10.25
CA ILE A 444 5.32 -22.30 9.83
C ILE A 444 6.35 -23.11 10.62
N LYS A 445 7.26 -23.77 9.92
CA LYS A 445 8.43 -24.44 10.50
C LYS A 445 9.68 -23.65 10.18
N ASP A 446 10.66 -23.66 11.06
CA ASP A 446 11.94 -22.94 10.89
C ASP A 446 11.72 -21.42 10.69
N TYR A 447 10.81 -20.83 11.47
CA TYR A 447 10.45 -19.41 11.37
C TYR A 447 11.55 -18.51 11.90
N ILE A 448 11.94 -17.51 11.11
CA ILE A 448 12.95 -16.52 11.49
C ILE A 448 12.27 -15.20 11.85
N TYR A 449 12.57 -14.67 13.03
CA TYR A 449 12.04 -13.42 13.55
C TYR A 449 13.11 -12.63 14.30
N LEU A 450 12.90 -11.34 14.51
CA LEU A 450 13.73 -10.54 15.42
C LEU A 450 13.25 -10.75 16.85
N SER A 451 14.10 -11.28 17.70
CA SER A 451 13.83 -11.57 19.12
C SER A 451 13.74 -10.28 19.96
N ASN A 452 13.47 -10.42 21.25
CA ASN A 452 13.47 -9.29 22.19
C ASN A 452 14.86 -8.63 22.33
N GLU A 453 15.94 -9.38 22.09
CA GLU A 453 17.31 -8.85 21.97
C GLU A 453 17.57 -8.14 20.63
N LYS A 454 16.55 -8.05 19.77
CA LYS A 454 16.61 -7.42 18.43
C LYS A 454 17.56 -8.09 17.45
N ASN A 455 17.90 -9.36 17.70
CA ASN A 455 18.68 -10.22 16.81
C ASN A 455 17.77 -11.20 16.07
N PRO A 456 18.09 -11.56 14.81
CA PRO A 456 17.39 -12.63 14.13
C PRO A 456 17.56 -13.94 14.90
N THR A 457 16.47 -14.67 15.04
CA THR A 457 16.42 -15.97 15.72
C THR A 457 15.54 -16.91 14.92
N GLN A 458 15.98 -18.14 14.72
CA GLN A 458 15.18 -19.19 14.07
C GLN A 458 14.54 -20.08 15.13
N HIS A 459 13.25 -20.35 14.97
CA HIS A 459 12.48 -21.23 15.85
C HIS A 459 12.26 -22.59 15.20
N ASP A 460 12.73 -23.66 15.84
CA ASP A 460 12.76 -25.00 15.26
C ASP A 460 11.41 -25.73 15.29
N GLU A 461 10.53 -25.37 16.23
CA GLU A 461 9.21 -25.99 16.37
C GLU A 461 8.23 -25.44 15.32
N ILE A 462 7.16 -26.21 15.07
CA ILE A 462 6.09 -25.76 14.20
C ILE A 462 5.22 -24.71 14.92
N LEU A 463 5.23 -23.51 14.40
CA LEU A 463 4.37 -22.43 14.82
C LEU A 463 3.00 -22.53 14.13
N ILE A 464 1.92 -22.46 14.91
CA ILE A 464 0.56 -22.49 14.39
C ILE A 464 -0.14 -21.19 14.73
N ASN A 465 -0.73 -20.58 13.70
CA ASN A 465 -1.57 -19.40 13.81
C ASN A 465 -2.87 -19.63 13.04
N ASN A 466 -3.99 -19.64 13.75
CA ASN A 466 -5.31 -19.84 13.18
C ASN A 466 -6.17 -18.58 13.36
N GLN A 467 -6.91 -18.24 12.33
CA GLN A 467 -7.89 -17.15 12.34
C GLN A 467 -9.26 -17.66 11.92
N PHE A 468 -10.27 -17.37 12.73
CA PHE A 468 -11.67 -17.62 12.44
C PHE A 468 -12.41 -16.29 12.38
N GLY A 469 -13.27 -16.10 11.42
CA GLY A 469 -13.94 -14.81 11.35
C GLY A 469 -15.15 -14.78 10.45
N VAL A 470 -15.76 -13.60 10.40
CA VAL A 470 -16.93 -13.34 9.57
C VAL A 470 -16.87 -11.92 9.01
N ASN A 471 -17.17 -11.78 7.72
CA ASN A 471 -17.48 -10.50 7.11
C ASN A 471 -19.00 -10.41 6.94
N LEU A 472 -19.56 -9.28 7.35
CA LEU A 472 -20.98 -8.98 7.29
C LEU A 472 -21.19 -7.66 6.55
N ASN A 473 -22.00 -7.68 5.49
CA ASN A 473 -22.49 -6.46 4.85
C ASN A 473 -24.02 -6.49 4.91
N LEU A 474 -24.60 -5.49 5.56
CA LEU A 474 -26.04 -5.28 5.63
C LEU A 474 -26.41 -4.03 4.85
N ASN A 475 -27.39 -4.15 3.97
CA ASN A 475 -27.95 -3.06 3.21
C ASN A 475 -29.43 -2.91 3.59
N LEU A 476 -29.76 -1.89 4.36
CA LEU A 476 -31.11 -1.63 4.85
C LEU A 476 -31.75 -0.47 4.09
N PHE A 477 -33.08 -0.44 4.06
CA PHE A 477 -33.87 0.63 3.44
C PHE A 477 -33.40 0.94 1.99
N ASN A 478 -33.36 -0.08 1.13
CA ASN A 478 -32.88 0.04 -0.25
C ASN A 478 -31.44 0.59 -0.35
N LYS A 479 -30.53 0.15 0.52
CA LYS A 479 -29.12 0.55 0.60
C LYS A 479 -28.90 2.01 1.05
N ILE A 480 -29.88 2.62 1.72
CA ILE A 480 -29.70 3.94 2.34
C ILE A 480 -28.86 3.84 3.61
N ILE A 481 -29.08 2.84 4.45
CA ILE A 481 -28.27 2.54 5.63
C ILE A 481 -27.47 1.27 5.37
N ASN A 482 -26.19 1.34 5.58
CA ASN A 482 -25.27 0.24 5.29
C ASN A 482 -24.38 -0.02 6.51
N LEU A 483 -24.19 -1.30 6.82
CA LEU A 483 -23.22 -1.77 7.81
C LEU A 483 -22.25 -2.72 7.12
N GLU A 484 -20.97 -2.40 7.15
CA GLU A 484 -19.87 -3.28 6.77
C GLU A 484 -19.12 -3.66 8.04
N SER A 485 -19.00 -4.93 8.36
CA SER A 485 -18.31 -5.38 9.55
C SER A 485 -17.42 -6.57 9.27
N ARG A 486 -16.26 -6.62 9.92
CA ARG A 486 -15.36 -7.77 9.97
C ARG A 486 -15.01 -8.06 11.41
N TYR A 487 -15.25 -9.29 11.83
CA TYR A 487 -14.77 -9.83 13.09
C TYR A 487 -13.79 -10.95 12.83
N SER A 488 -12.70 -11.02 13.59
CA SER A 488 -11.83 -12.19 13.62
C SER A 488 -11.41 -12.55 15.04
N TYR A 489 -11.36 -13.84 15.29
CA TYR A 489 -10.82 -14.48 16.47
C TYR A 489 -9.55 -15.22 16.08
N ASN A 490 -8.44 -14.94 16.77
CA ASN A 490 -7.14 -15.48 16.47
C ASN A 490 -6.65 -16.37 17.59
N THR A 491 -6.07 -17.50 17.24
CA THR A 491 -5.44 -18.44 18.18
C THR A 491 -4.06 -18.80 17.69
N VAL A 492 -3.13 -18.92 18.62
CA VAL A 492 -1.77 -19.38 18.37
C VAL A 492 -1.48 -20.60 19.20
N SER A 493 -0.61 -21.50 18.73
CA SER A 493 -0.15 -22.63 19.54
C SER A 493 0.65 -22.13 20.75
N LYS A 494 0.82 -22.97 21.76
CA LYS A 494 1.59 -22.60 22.95
C LYS A 494 3.05 -22.24 22.61
N SER A 495 3.67 -22.97 21.70
CA SER A 495 5.00 -22.68 21.16
C SER A 495 5.10 -21.37 20.35
N SER A 496 3.95 -20.85 19.89
CA SER A 496 3.87 -19.61 19.09
C SER A 496 3.51 -18.38 19.90
N ALA A 497 3.11 -18.54 21.16
CA ALA A 497 2.49 -17.48 21.96
C ALA A 497 3.44 -16.29 22.24
N ASP A 498 4.74 -16.58 22.37
CA ASP A 498 5.77 -15.57 22.63
C ASP A 498 6.40 -15.00 21.35
N ILE A 499 5.99 -15.50 20.18
CA ILE A 499 6.53 -15.11 18.87
C ILE A 499 5.49 -14.37 18.04
N PHE A 500 4.24 -14.86 18.01
CA PHE A 500 3.14 -14.24 17.27
C PHE A 500 2.33 -13.32 18.17
N ASN A 501 2.77 -12.07 18.25
CA ASN A 501 2.12 -11.01 18.99
C ASN A 501 0.87 -10.51 18.27
N ILE A 502 -0.26 -11.24 18.39
CA ILE A 502 -1.49 -11.03 17.64
C ILE A 502 -2.66 -10.81 18.62
N PRO A 503 -3.51 -9.79 18.42
CA PRO A 503 -4.70 -9.61 19.27
C PRO A 503 -5.69 -10.76 19.08
N LYS A 504 -6.19 -11.30 20.19
CA LYS A 504 -7.14 -12.42 20.20
C LYS A 504 -8.44 -12.09 19.49
N HIS A 505 -8.94 -10.85 19.67
CA HIS A 505 -10.13 -10.33 19.02
C HIS A 505 -9.81 -9.08 18.22
N HIS A 506 -10.30 -9.03 17.00
CA HIS A 506 -10.16 -7.88 16.11
C HIS A 506 -11.50 -7.62 15.41
N ILE A 507 -12.00 -6.39 15.54
CA ILE A 507 -13.26 -5.95 14.96
C ILE A 507 -13.02 -4.67 14.18
N TYR A 508 -13.52 -4.64 12.96
CA TYR A 508 -13.68 -3.43 12.17
C TYR A 508 -15.15 -3.33 11.73
N SER A 509 -15.77 -2.17 11.90
CA SER A 509 -17.15 -1.93 11.48
C SER A 509 -17.29 -0.54 10.90
N ARG A 510 -18.10 -0.40 9.86
CA ARG A 510 -18.44 0.85 9.22
C ARG A 510 -19.96 0.93 9.07
N LEU A 511 -20.60 1.84 9.82
CA LEU A 511 -22.02 2.14 9.71
C LEU A 511 -22.19 3.47 9.02
N PHE A 512 -22.94 3.51 7.90
CA PHE A 512 -23.06 4.74 7.14
C PHE A 512 -24.38 4.88 6.39
N TYR A 513 -24.80 6.12 6.27
CA TYR A 513 -25.83 6.57 5.35
C TYR A 513 -25.24 6.71 3.94
N ASN A 514 -25.99 6.30 2.92
CA ASN A 514 -25.65 6.47 1.52
C ASN A 514 -26.90 6.95 0.78
N GLY A 515 -26.86 8.17 0.27
CA GLY A 515 -28.03 8.75 -0.40
C GLY A 515 -27.66 9.90 -1.33
N LYS A 516 -28.70 10.56 -1.84
CA LYS A 516 -28.53 11.75 -2.69
C LYS A 516 -29.37 12.88 -2.11
N TRP A 517 -28.77 14.06 -1.99
CA TRP A 517 -29.42 15.29 -1.53
C TRP A 517 -29.70 16.22 -2.71
N PHE A 518 -30.46 17.28 -2.47
CA PHE A 518 -30.80 18.33 -3.46
C PHE A 518 -31.41 17.76 -4.76
N ASN A 519 -32.62 17.21 -4.67
CA ASN A 519 -33.34 16.58 -5.78
C ASN A 519 -32.52 15.48 -6.48
N ASN A 520 -31.86 14.62 -5.72
CA ASN A 520 -31.01 13.52 -6.20
C ASN A 520 -29.76 13.95 -6.99
N SER A 521 -29.31 15.19 -6.85
CA SER A 521 -28.20 15.73 -7.65
C SER A 521 -26.82 15.49 -6.99
N ILE A 522 -26.75 15.43 -5.64
CA ILE A 522 -25.50 15.35 -4.89
C ILE A 522 -25.44 14.05 -4.11
N PRO A 523 -24.64 13.05 -4.54
CA PRO A 523 -24.33 11.87 -3.73
C PRO A 523 -23.64 12.27 -2.42
N VAL A 524 -24.10 11.68 -1.31
CA VAL A 524 -23.60 11.95 0.05
C VAL A 524 -23.47 10.64 0.81
N GLN A 525 -22.39 10.51 1.56
CA GLN A 525 -22.20 9.48 2.56
C GLN A 525 -21.75 10.12 3.87
N PHE A 526 -22.26 9.65 4.99
CA PHE A 526 -21.75 10.00 6.31
C PHE A 526 -21.96 8.85 7.29
N GLY A 527 -21.09 8.74 8.27
CA GLY A 527 -21.16 7.62 9.20
C GLY A 527 -20.01 7.54 10.17
N VAL A 528 -19.85 6.36 10.74
CA VAL A 528 -18.87 6.03 11.76
C VAL A 528 -18.07 4.81 11.33
N ASN A 529 -16.73 4.90 11.40
CA ASN A 529 -15.84 3.75 11.36
C ASN A 529 -15.45 3.41 12.80
N ALA A 530 -15.68 2.18 13.22
CA ALA A 530 -15.32 1.66 14.53
C ALA A 530 -14.26 0.56 14.38
N TYR A 531 -13.24 0.64 15.22
CA TYR A 531 -12.19 -0.35 15.31
C TYR A 531 -11.97 -0.74 16.76
N LEU A 532 -11.96 -2.04 17.04
CA LEU A 532 -11.70 -2.61 18.36
C LEU A 532 -10.69 -3.75 18.25
N ARG A 533 -9.70 -3.76 19.11
CA ARG A 533 -8.81 -4.91 19.34
C ARG A 533 -8.73 -5.25 20.81
N SER A 534 -8.54 -6.52 21.11
CA SER A 534 -8.18 -6.96 22.47
C SER A 534 -6.76 -6.53 22.80
N GLU A 535 -6.43 -6.53 24.08
CA GLU A 535 -5.05 -6.37 24.54
C GLU A 535 -4.12 -7.43 23.96
N TYR A 536 -2.87 -7.08 23.71
CA TYR A 536 -1.82 -7.99 23.23
C TYR A 536 -0.44 -7.32 23.33
N TYR A 537 0.61 -8.11 23.39
CA TYR A 537 1.98 -7.62 23.24
C TYR A 537 2.26 -7.36 21.77
N GLY A 538 2.15 -6.10 21.32
CA GLY A 538 2.46 -5.75 19.93
C GLY A 538 3.97 -5.76 19.67
N ASN A 539 4.38 -6.03 18.43
CA ASN A 539 5.78 -5.90 18.06
C ASN A 539 6.26 -4.46 18.29
N ALA A 540 7.44 -4.29 18.87
CA ALA A 540 8.08 -2.99 19.00
C ALA A 540 8.91 -2.67 17.74
N TYR A 541 9.28 -1.41 17.58
CA TYR A 541 10.06 -0.95 16.43
C TYR A 541 11.44 -0.48 16.88
N GLU A 542 12.48 -0.96 16.19
CA GLU A 542 13.85 -0.52 16.38
C GLU A 542 14.28 0.41 15.23
N PRO A 543 14.50 1.71 15.52
CA PRO A 543 14.83 2.68 14.50
C PRO A 543 16.15 2.41 13.76
N SER A 544 17.20 1.96 14.44
CA SER A 544 18.50 1.70 13.85
C SER A 544 18.49 0.52 12.87
N LEU A 545 17.61 -0.45 13.08
CA LEU A 545 17.38 -1.59 12.19
C LEU A 545 16.27 -1.32 11.15
N GLN A 546 15.45 -0.30 11.34
CA GLN A 546 14.22 -0.02 10.59
C GLN A 546 13.29 -1.23 10.52
N ALA A 547 13.21 -1.99 11.59
CA ALA A 547 12.51 -3.25 11.68
C ALA A 547 11.68 -3.39 12.96
N TYR A 548 10.62 -4.17 12.87
CA TYR A 548 9.81 -4.56 14.03
C TYR A 548 10.40 -5.83 14.65
N TYR A 549 10.42 -5.88 15.97
CA TYR A 549 10.91 -7.02 16.75
C TYR A 549 9.87 -7.49 17.77
N VAL A 550 9.93 -8.75 18.12
CA VAL A 550 9.05 -9.37 19.12
C VAL A 550 9.45 -8.90 20.52
N GLN A 551 8.45 -8.54 21.34
CA GLN A 551 8.66 -8.16 22.74
C GLN A 551 7.45 -8.59 23.60
N ASN A 552 7.68 -8.77 24.91
CA ASN A 552 6.67 -9.18 25.89
C ASN A 552 6.66 -8.29 27.15
N ASN A 553 7.27 -7.10 27.07
CA ASN A 553 7.43 -6.18 28.19
C ASN A 553 6.40 -5.05 28.19
N PHE A 554 5.89 -4.68 27.01
CA PHE A 554 4.96 -3.56 26.84
C PHE A 554 3.61 -4.09 26.31
N LEU A 555 2.61 -4.15 27.19
CA LEU A 555 1.25 -4.56 26.83
C LEU A 555 0.51 -3.41 26.14
N LEU A 556 0.02 -3.64 24.94
CA LEU A 556 -0.93 -2.72 24.29
C LEU A 556 -2.34 -3.03 24.78
N GLU A 557 -2.93 -2.10 25.50
CA GLU A 557 -4.26 -2.25 26.07
C GLU A 557 -5.36 -2.39 25.02
N ARG A 558 -6.50 -2.92 25.46
CA ARG A 558 -7.74 -2.94 24.69
C ARG A 558 -8.09 -1.52 24.26
N ASN A 559 -8.34 -1.34 22.96
CA ASN A 559 -8.65 -0.02 22.42
C ASN A 559 -9.87 -0.04 21.50
N LEU A 560 -10.74 0.96 21.69
CA LEU A 560 -11.85 1.30 20.79
C LEU A 560 -11.55 2.64 20.11
N ARG A 561 -11.37 2.62 18.81
CA ARG A 561 -11.20 3.81 17.99
C ARG A 561 -12.46 4.07 17.17
N LEU A 562 -12.97 5.29 17.24
CA LEU A 562 -14.10 5.76 16.45
C LEU A 562 -13.67 6.93 15.56
N ASN A 563 -14.04 6.88 14.29
CA ASN A 563 -13.84 7.98 13.35
C ASN A 563 -15.20 8.35 12.76
N LEU A 564 -15.58 9.63 12.82
CA LEU A 564 -16.75 10.17 12.14
C LEU A 564 -16.34 10.66 10.75
N PHE A 565 -17.16 10.45 9.75
CA PHE A 565 -16.87 10.96 8.41
C PHE A 565 -18.13 11.48 7.71
N TYR A 566 -17.91 12.44 6.84
CA TYR A 566 -18.86 12.97 5.88
C TYR A 566 -18.17 13.07 4.52
N ALA A 567 -18.81 12.61 3.45
CA ALA A 567 -18.30 12.67 2.10
C ALA A 567 -19.40 13.09 1.13
N MET A 568 -19.07 13.91 0.14
CA MET A 568 -19.98 14.32 -0.91
C MET A 568 -19.29 14.39 -2.27
N GLN A 569 -20.11 14.30 -3.33
CA GLN A 569 -19.62 14.40 -4.69
C GLN A 569 -20.40 15.44 -5.47
N VAL A 570 -19.68 16.35 -6.14
CA VAL A 570 -20.22 17.31 -7.08
C VAL A 570 -19.55 17.08 -8.44
N LYS A 571 -20.26 16.49 -9.39
CA LYS A 571 -19.69 16.09 -10.69
C LYS A 571 -18.45 15.18 -10.49
N ASN A 572 -17.28 15.61 -10.94
CA ASN A 572 -16.01 14.89 -10.86
C ASN A 572 -15.21 15.20 -9.58
N LEU A 573 -15.70 16.12 -8.74
CA LEU A 573 -15.09 16.51 -7.49
C LEU A 573 -15.74 15.74 -6.34
N ARG A 574 -14.92 15.07 -5.52
CA ARG A 574 -15.31 14.41 -4.28
C ARG A 574 -14.58 15.06 -3.12
N VAL A 575 -15.29 15.34 -2.06
CA VAL A 575 -14.75 15.97 -0.85
C VAL A 575 -15.16 15.14 0.36
N PHE A 576 -14.27 14.99 1.34
CA PHE A 576 -14.63 14.44 2.63
C PHE A 576 -14.09 15.27 3.78
N LEU A 577 -14.83 15.21 4.89
CA LEU A 577 -14.40 15.64 6.22
C LEU A 577 -14.38 14.41 7.12
N LYS A 578 -13.37 14.28 7.95
CA LYS A 578 -13.25 13.19 8.91
C LYS A 578 -12.76 13.69 10.24
N MET A 579 -13.43 13.33 11.33
CA MET A 579 -12.92 13.48 12.69
C MET A 579 -12.35 12.14 13.12
N THR A 580 -11.03 12.08 13.20
CA THR A 580 -10.30 10.88 13.59
C THR A 580 -10.17 10.83 15.12
N HIS A 581 -10.23 9.63 15.71
CA HIS A 581 -10.15 9.42 17.17
C HIS A 581 -11.27 10.12 17.97
N PHE A 582 -12.49 10.12 17.44
CA PHE A 582 -13.66 10.68 18.13
C PHE A 582 -13.92 10.01 19.49
N SER A 583 -13.47 8.77 19.69
CA SER A 583 -13.56 8.03 20.96
C SER A 583 -12.70 8.61 22.10
N GLN A 584 -11.81 9.54 21.83
CA GLN A 584 -11.11 10.32 22.86
C GLN A 584 -12.05 11.41 23.39
N PHE A 585 -12.91 11.03 24.35
CA PHE A 585 -13.91 11.94 24.94
C PHE A 585 -13.26 12.93 25.91
N ASP A 586 -12.25 12.49 26.66
CA ASP A 586 -11.43 13.34 27.54
C ASP A 586 -10.08 13.66 26.89
N LYS A 587 -9.47 14.78 27.30
CA LYS A 587 -8.12 15.16 26.88
C LYS A 587 -7.02 14.21 27.39
N PHE A 588 -7.33 13.42 28.41
CA PHE A 588 -6.44 12.41 28.98
C PHE A 588 -6.59 11.04 28.31
N ASP A 589 -7.63 10.84 27.51
CA ASP A 589 -7.83 9.60 26.79
C ASP A 589 -6.79 9.43 25.67
N GLY A 590 -6.24 8.25 25.57
CA GLY A 590 -5.31 7.87 24.50
C GLY A 590 -4.92 6.41 24.59
N TYR A 591 -4.05 5.98 23.71
CA TYR A 591 -3.55 4.61 23.67
C TYR A 591 -2.27 4.51 22.84
N PHE A 592 -1.55 3.41 22.97
CA PHE A 592 -0.40 3.11 22.13
C PHE A 592 -0.81 2.26 20.92
N VAL A 593 -0.34 2.65 19.75
CA VAL A 593 -0.52 1.87 18.51
C VAL A 593 0.56 0.81 18.36
N THR A 594 1.76 1.12 18.83
CA THR A 594 2.96 0.30 18.90
C THR A 594 3.64 0.58 20.23
N PRO A 595 4.31 -0.36 20.88
CA PRO A 595 5.07 -0.09 22.10
C PRO A 595 5.92 1.17 21.95
N TYR A 596 5.81 2.08 22.91
CA TYR A 596 6.46 3.39 22.95
C TYR A 596 5.93 4.45 21.96
N TYR A 597 5.01 4.10 21.04
CA TYR A 597 4.45 5.03 20.05
C TYR A 597 2.95 5.23 20.28
N PRO A 598 2.55 6.35 20.90
CA PRO A 598 1.15 6.67 21.13
C PRO A 598 0.42 7.03 19.84
N ALA A 599 -0.89 6.80 19.86
CA ALA A 599 -1.79 7.18 18.77
C ALA A 599 -1.87 8.70 18.63
N GLN A 600 -2.42 9.18 17.53
CA GLN A 600 -2.75 10.59 17.36
C GLN A 600 -3.87 11.04 18.32
N LYS A 601 -3.88 12.33 18.65
CA LYS A 601 -5.03 12.99 19.28
C LYS A 601 -6.22 13.06 18.32
N LYS A 602 -7.38 13.38 18.88
CA LYS A 602 -8.56 13.75 18.09
C LYS A 602 -8.23 14.89 17.13
N VAL A 603 -8.40 14.68 15.84
CA VAL A 603 -8.08 15.64 14.79
C VAL A 603 -9.14 15.65 13.70
N LEU A 604 -9.28 16.81 13.06
CA LEU A 604 -10.11 17.00 11.89
C LEU A 604 -9.26 16.89 10.62
N ASP A 605 -9.72 16.14 9.68
CA ASP A 605 -9.10 15.85 8.40
C ASP A 605 -10.02 16.28 7.25
N LEU A 606 -9.44 16.87 6.21
CA LEU A 606 -10.10 17.24 4.96
C LEU A 606 -9.42 16.54 3.80
N GLY A 607 -10.20 15.97 2.88
CA GLY A 607 -9.67 15.44 1.65
C GLY A 607 -10.48 15.81 0.43
N ILE A 608 -9.78 15.92 -0.69
CA ILE A 608 -10.33 16.27 -1.99
C ILE A 608 -9.82 15.26 -3.00
N LYS A 609 -10.71 14.71 -3.83
CA LYS A 609 -10.34 13.92 -4.99
C LYS A 609 -11.04 14.48 -6.22
N TRP A 610 -10.27 14.83 -7.24
CA TRP A 610 -10.77 15.52 -8.41
C TRP A 610 -10.23 14.93 -9.71
N TYR A 611 -11.12 14.58 -10.61
CA TYR A 611 -10.79 14.14 -11.95
C TYR A 611 -11.03 15.24 -12.97
N PHE A 612 -10.04 15.45 -13.84
CA PHE A 612 -10.11 16.39 -14.96
C PHE A 612 -9.99 15.62 -16.28
N PHE A 613 -10.79 16.05 -17.26
CA PHE A 613 -10.85 15.49 -18.60
C PHE A 613 -10.98 16.64 -19.59
N ASN A 614 -9.87 17.13 -20.13
CA ASN A 614 -9.91 18.25 -21.08
C ASN A 614 -9.12 17.93 -22.34
#